data_7483073e98124058d7def3a9bddbd0bf
#
_entry.id   7483073e98124058d7def3a9bddbd0bf
#
_cell.length_a   1.000
_cell.length_b   1.000
_cell.length_c   1.000
_cell.angle_alpha   90.00
_cell.angle_beta   90.00
_cell.angle_gamma   90.00
#
_symmetry.space_group_name_H-M   'P 1'
#
loop_
_entity.id
_entity.type
_entity.pdbx_description
1 polymer ?
#
loop_
_entity_poly.entity_id
_entity_poly.type
_entity_poly.pdbx_seq_one_letter_code
_entity_poly.pdbx_strand_id
1 'polypeptide(L)'
;MIKKIIYFLFFLIFTIIVGCSFDDKTGIWIGNKKERNRLSEVEKEQKKIVDTVKLYSSEDLYIKELHTVKNIVLSEPKKNLSWEMHGMNLQNFFGHIYLSGVENIFLKKKIGKNKFSIFKNLSTPLVFNNNIIFSDDTGTIFSIDLRGKINWKKNIYKKKYKKVYKNLTFSIYKNNIYIADNIGFIYKINSANGEVVWIKNHGIPLKSNIKIFKDNIFLINQDNRLLCLNVDKGSLVWDVRSVSSFIKSQSFLSLAISKDEDLIILNSSGDLVKLSTDNGRIYWTLSVLGSFFAHDTDFFRSSDIVLVDNDIIFSTSTTTFSFNLINGQFNWQAEIGSINTPIIDGNNIFLMTDNGYFVNLNRKNGKIIWSINILKILKKKKQITKIAGYILGSSKVYIVTQNGYLIICSANSGQIESFKKIGGTIYTNPIISNGSLYILTENSKIIGFN
;
A
#
# COMPACT_ATOMS: atom_id res chain seq x y z
N MET A 1 73.90 -5.82 25.98
CA MET A 1 72.99 -6.97 26.16
C MET A 1 71.53 -6.59 25.97
N ILE A 2 71.05 -5.52 26.52
CA ILE A 2 69.63 -5.07 26.48
C ILE A 2 69.10 -4.81 25.05
N LYS A 3 69.92 -4.20 24.17
CA LYS A 3 69.47 -3.94 22.78
C LYS A 3 69.25 -5.26 21.95
N LYS A 4 69.99 -6.32 22.21
CA LYS A 4 69.77 -7.61 21.55
C LYS A 4 68.50 -8.33 22.00
N ILE A 5 68.12 -8.13 23.25
CA ILE A 5 66.87 -8.68 23.84
C ILE A 5 65.69 -7.96 23.27
N ILE A 6 65.74 -6.63 23.06
CA ILE A 6 64.67 -5.82 22.45
C ILE A 6 64.43 -6.23 20.98
N TYR A 7 65.48 -6.46 20.21
CA TYR A 7 65.37 -6.93 18.81
C TYR A 7 64.81 -8.35 18.74
N PHE A 8 65.19 -9.21 19.68
CA PHE A 8 64.64 -10.58 19.75
C PHE A 8 63.15 -10.57 20.13
N LEU A 9 62.73 -9.71 21.08
CA LEU A 9 61.35 -9.52 21.46
C LEU A 9 60.53 -8.93 20.28
N PHE A 10 61.09 -7.96 19.53
CA PHE A 10 60.44 -7.37 18.36
C PHE A 10 60.28 -8.38 17.23
N PHE A 11 61.27 -9.26 17.04
CA PHE A 11 61.23 -10.36 16.05
C PHE A 11 60.20 -11.41 16.45
N LEU A 12 60.07 -11.72 17.74
CA LEU A 12 59.11 -12.68 18.27
C LEU A 12 57.65 -12.14 18.15
N ILE A 13 57.44 -10.84 18.37
CA ILE A 13 56.15 -10.19 18.16
C ILE A 13 55.77 -10.18 16.67
N PHE A 14 56.74 -9.96 15.78
CA PHE A 14 56.50 -9.96 14.34
C PHE A 14 56.12 -11.35 13.79
N THR A 15 56.61 -12.43 14.37
CA THR A 15 56.22 -13.79 13.95
C THR A 15 54.84 -14.21 14.43
N ILE A 16 54.29 -13.56 15.48
CA ILE A 16 52.95 -13.84 15.98
C ILE A 16 51.89 -13.16 15.11
N ILE A 17 52.24 -12.08 14.39
CA ILE A 17 51.28 -11.30 13.57
C ILE A 17 51.05 -11.95 12.18
N VAL A 18 51.90 -12.86 11.73
CA VAL A 18 51.80 -13.49 10.39
C VAL A 18 50.73 -14.61 10.33
N GLY A 19 50.04 -14.90 11.43
CA GLY A 19 49.03 -15.97 11.52
C GLY A 19 47.56 -15.53 11.29
N CYS A 20 47.28 -14.25 11.02
CA CYS A 20 45.92 -13.81 10.74
C CYS A 20 45.58 -13.97 9.26
N SER A 21 44.72 -14.92 8.94
CA SER A 21 44.23 -15.12 7.57
C SER A 21 43.11 -14.10 7.25
N PHE A 22 43.53 -12.98 6.67
CA PHE A 22 42.59 -12.03 6.05
C PHE A 22 42.42 -12.40 4.57
N ASP A 23 41.27 -12.17 4.04
CA ASP A 23 41.01 -12.27 2.60
C ASP A 23 41.65 -11.07 1.89
N ASP A 24 42.54 -11.33 0.95
CA ASP A 24 43.31 -10.30 0.23
C ASP A 24 42.43 -9.37 -0.63
N LYS A 25 41.17 -9.73 -0.92
CA LYS A 25 40.22 -8.93 -1.72
C LYS A 25 39.22 -8.15 -0.89
N THR A 26 38.80 -8.67 0.24
CA THR A 26 37.74 -8.06 1.05
C THR A 26 38.26 -7.51 2.39
N GLY A 27 39.47 -7.88 2.82
CA GLY A 27 40.01 -7.46 4.10
C GLY A 27 39.30 -8.05 5.33
N ILE A 28 38.41 -9.02 5.14
CA ILE A 28 37.61 -9.64 6.20
C ILE A 28 38.36 -10.84 6.78
N TRP A 29 38.39 -10.97 8.11
CA TRP A 29 38.98 -12.14 8.78
C TRP A 29 38.14 -13.39 8.53
N ILE A 30 38.73 -14.45 7.91
CA ILE A 30 38.00 -15.65 7.46
C ILE A 30 38.22 -16.87 8.38
N GLY A 31 38.90 -16.73 9.49
CA GLY A 31 39.17 -17.83 10.41
C GLY A 31 40.22 -18.83 9.92
N ASN A 32 40.41 -19.94 10.64
CA ASN A 32 41.33 -20.99 10.25
C ASN A 32 40.71 -21.94 9.20
N LYS A 33 41.54 -22.80 8.59
CA LYS A 33 41.15 -23.71 7.50
C LYS A 33 39.97 -24.64 7.87
N LYS A 34 39.79 -24.95 9.15
CA LYS A 34 38.71 -25.80 9.67
C LYS A 34 37.36 -25.06 9.67
N GLU A 35 37.39 -23.78 9.99
CA GLU A 35 36.20 -22.90 9.98
C GLU A 35 35.78 -22.58 8.53
N ARG A 36 36.73 -22.40 7.60
CA ARG A 36 36.40 -22.25 6.17
C ARG A 36 35.67 -23.47 5.62
N ASN A 37 36.13 -24.66 5.95
CA ASN A 37 35.49 -25.90 5.48
C ASN A 37 34.06 -26.00 6.06
N ARG A 38 33.89 -25.66 7.33
CA ARG A 38 32.55 -25.64 7.98
C ARG A 38 31.61 -24.63 7.33
N LEU A 39 32.09 -23.42 7.06
CA LEU A 39 31.31 -22.39 6.37
C LEU A 39 30.95 -22.82 4.95
N SER A 40 31.87 -23.44 4.21
CA SER A 40 31.60 -23.93 2.86
C SER A 40 30.59 -25.09 2.83
N GLU A 41 30.55 -25.92 3.87
CA GLU A 41 29.55 -26.97 4.02
C GLU A 41 28.18 -26.38 4.36
N VAL A 42 28.13 -25.43 5.27
CA VAL A 42 26.88 -24.70 5.60
C VAL A 42 26.34 -23.93 4.39
N GLU A 43 27.20 -23.26 3.61
CA GLU A 43 26.80 -22.61 2.36
C GLU A 43 26.28 -23.59 1.32
N LYS A 44 26.92 -24.78 1.20
CA LYS A 44 26.43 -25.84 0.30
C LYS A 44 25.08 -26.41 0.75
N GLU A 45 24.86 -26.57 2.05
CA GLU A 45 23.60 -27.00 2.60
C GLU A 45 22.50 -25.91 2.41
N GLN A 46 22.85 -24.65 2.66
CA GLN A 46 21.94 -23.53 2.40
C GLN A 46 21.60 -23.40 0.90
N LYS A 47 22.58 -23.58 -0.01
CA LYS A 47 22.28 -23.62 -1.44
C LYS A 47 21.36 -24.78 -1.82
N LYS A 48 21.58 -25.99 -1.24
CA LYS A 48 20.66 -27.12 -1.46
C LYS A 48 19.26 -26.82 -0.96
N ILE A 49 19.11 -26.15 0.19
CA ILE A 49 17.80 -25.75 0.74
C ILE A 49 17.14 -24.69 -0.16
N VAL A 50 17.91 -23.71 -0.63
CA VAL A 50 17.41 -22.67 -1.56
C VAL A 50 17.01 -23.28 -2.91
N ASP A 51 17.78 -24.22 -3.43
CA ASP A 51 17.44 -24.90 -4.69
C ASP A 51 16.25 -25.85 -4.54
N THR A 52 16.06 -26.47 -3.36
CA THR A 52 14.86 -27.29 -3.07
C THR A 52 13.61 -26.43 -2.88
N VAL A 53 13.75 -25.24 -2.29
CA VAL A 53 12.66 -24.26 -2.15
C VAL A 53 12.29 -23.66 -3.51
N LYS A 54 13.25 -23.48 -4.43
CA LYS A 54 12.96 -23.05 -5.80
C LYS A 54 12.16 -24.06 -6.63
N LEU A 55 12.28 -25.35 -6.35
CA LEU A 55 11.47 -26.40 -7.00
C LEU A 55 9.99 -26.38 -6.62
N TYR A 56 9.62 -25.68 -5.53
CA TYR A 56 8.26 -25.49 -5.07
C TYR A 56 7.87 -24.02 -4.94
N SER A 57 8.58 -23.08 -5.61
CA SER A 57 8.15 -21.71 -5.66
C SER A 57 6.86 -21.63 -6.47
N SER A 58 5.81 -21.14 -5.84
CA SER A 58 4.48 -20.93 -6.40
C SER A 58 4.43 -20.01 -7.64
N GLU A 59 5.56 -19.51 -8.10
CA GLU A 59 5.67 -18.70 -9.32
C GLU A 59 5.13 -19.42 -10.57
N ASP A 60 5.14 -20.75 -10.61
CA ASP A 60 4.63 -21.53 -11.73
C ASP A 60 3.13 -21.82 -11.70
N LEU A 61 2.48 -21.72 -10.54
CA LEU A 61 1.05 -22.02 -10.38
C LEU A 61 0.12 -20.93 -10.95
N TYR A 62 0.61 -19.69 -11.11
CA TYR A 62 -0.20 -18.52 -11.49
C TYR A 62 -0.02 -18.05 -12.92
N ILE A 63 0.59 -18.85 -13.79
CA ILE A 63 0.80 -18.54 -15.20
C ILE A 63 -0.37 -19.00 -16.08
N LYS A 64 -1.34 -19.73 -15.52
CA LYS A 64 -2.46 -20.27 -16.32
C LYS A 64 -3.70 -19.38 -16.26
N GLU A 65 -4.20 -19.00 -17.43
CA GLU A 65 -5.53 -18.46 -17.57
C GLU A 65 -6.56 -19.54 -17.26
N LEU A 66 -7.55 -19.19 -16.46
CA LEU A 66 -8.69 -20.02 -16.14
C LEU A 66 -9.94 -19.30 -16.64
N HIS A 67 -10.56 -19.87 -17.66
CA HIS A 67 -11.84 -19.40 -18.15
C HIS A 67 -12.94 -20.28 -17.52
N THR A 68 -13.82 -19.67 -16.75
CA THR A 68 -14.95 -20.38 -16.16
C THR A 68 -16.25 -19.91 -16.81
N VAL A 69 -17.15 -20.85 -17.07
CA VAL A 69 -18.50 -20.59 -17.58
C VAL A 69 -19.47 -20.21 -16.44
N LYS A 70 -19.01 -20.20 -15.17
CA LYS A 70 -19.87 -19.86 -14.03
C LYS A 70 -20.18 -18.37 -14.05
N ASN A 71 -21.45 -18.03 -14.17
CA ASN A 71 -21.92 -16.68 -13.95
C ASN A 71 -21.71 -16.34 -12.47
N ILE A 72 -20.92 -15.30 -12.24
CA ILE A 72 -20.81 -14.70 -10.91
C ILE A 72 -21.98 -13.75 -10.69
N VAL A 73 -22.45 -13.67 -9.45
CA VAL A 73 -23.51 -12.74 -9.06
C VAL A 73 -22.86 -11.52 -8.43
N LEU A 74 -23.13 -10.36 -9.01
CA LEU A 74 -22.73 -9.08 -8.45
C LEU A 74 -23.92 -8.45 -7.72
N SER A 75 -23.63 -7.66 -6.69
CA SER A 75 -24.65 -6.85 -6.03
C SER A 75 -25.09 -5.70 -6.96
N GLU A 76 -26.22 -5.07 -6.66
CA GLU A 76 -26.63 -3.85 -7.34
C GLU A 76 -25.62 -2.72 -7.09
N PRO A 77 -25.24 -1.93 -8.12
CA PRO A 77 -24.27 -0.87 -7.97
C PRO A 77 -24.83 0.27 -7.10
N LYS A 78 -24.10 0.68 -6.07
CA LYS A 78 -24.50 1.72 -5.13
C LYS A 78 -23.90 3.07 -5.52
N LYS A 79 -24.71 4.13 -5.45
CA LYS A 79 -24.22 5.49 -5.66
C LYS A 79 -23.27 5.88 -4.53
N ASN A 80 -22.09 6.37 -4.90
CA ASN A 80 -21.13 6.99 -4.00
C ASN A 80 -21.05 8.49 -4.33
N LEU A 81 -21.49 9.36 -3.41
CA LEU A 81 -21.56 10.81 -3.67
C LEU A 81 -20.24 11.52 -3.39
N SER A 82 -19.41 10.97 -2.50
CA SER A 82 -18.13 11.57 -2.11
C SER A 82 -17.04 10.52 -1.97
N TRP A 83 -15.78 10.96 -1.97
CA TRP A 83 -14.62 10.15 -1.65
C TRP A 83 -13.76 10.89 -0.63
N GLU A 84 -14.07 10.73 0.65
CA GLU A 84 -13.56 11.60 1.71
C GLU A 84 -12.29 11.12 2.38
N MET A 85 -11.88 9.87 2.14
CA MET A 85 -10.67 9.29 2.70
C MET A 85 -10.09 8.22 1.80
N HIS A 86 -8.86 7.84 2.04
CA HIS A 86 -8.28 6.66 1.43
C HIS A 86 -9.11 5.42 1.79
N GLY A 87 -9.32 4.53 0.81
CA GLY A 87 -10.15 3.34 1.03
C GLY A 87 -11.65 3.62 1.01
N MET A 88 -12.09 4.84 0.60
CA MET A 88 -13.46 5.30 0.48
C MET A 88 -14.20 5.44 1.83
N ASN A 89 -14.04 4.47 2.73
CA ASN A 89 -14.72 4.41 4.03
C ASN A 89 -13.80 3.87 5.13
N LEU A 90 -14.33 3.70 6.33
CA LEU A 90 -13.59 3.22 7.49
C LEU A 90 -13.10 1.78 7.33
N GLN A 91 -13.82 0.95 6.59
CA GLN A 91 -13.54 -0.47 6.36
C GLN A 91 -12.59 -0.73 5.18
N ASN A 92 -12.20 0.29 4.42
CA ASN A 92 -11.51 0.16 3.11
C ASN A 92 -12.30 -0.69 2.10
N PHE A 93 -13.60 -0.74 2.24
CA PHE A 93 -14.49 -1.55 1.43
C PHE A 93 -15.09 -0.72 0.29
N PHE A 94 -14.69 -1.00 -0.95
CA PHE A 94 -15.19 -0.29 -2.12
C PHE A 94 -16.56 -0.80 -2.57
N GLY A 95 -16.75 -2.13 -2.61
CA GLY A 95 -17.95 -2.76 -3.13
C GLY A 95 -18.18 -2.49 -4.62
N HIS A 96 -19.44 -2.62 -5.03
CA HIS A 96 -19.88 -2.34 -6.38
C HIS A 96 -20.47 -0.91 -6.46
N ILE A 97 -19.76 0.00 -7.15
CA ILE A 97 -20.11 1.42 -7.22
C ILE A 97 -20.83 1.72 -8.54
N TYR A 98 -21.83 2.60 -8.50
CA TYR A 98 -22.48 3.11 -9.71
C TYR A 98 -21.56 4.06 -10.46
N LEU A 99 -21.34 3.80 -11.75
CA LEU A 99 -20.62 4.63 -12.69
C LEU A 99 -21.47 4.82 -13.95
N SER A 100 -21.65 6.07 -14.40
CA SER A 100 -22.48 6.39 -15.56
C SER A 100 -21.85 5.92 -16.88
N GLY A 101 -20.50 5.99 -16.96
CA GLY A 101 -19.72 5.60 -18.13
C GLY A 101 -18.32 6.18 -18.08
N VAL A 102 -17.58 6.01 -19.18
CA VAL A 102 -16.23 6.60 -19.37
C VAL A 102 -16.01 7.05 -20.82
N GLU A 103 -17.09 7.20 -21.55
CA GLU A 103 -17.06 7.58 -22.97
C GLU A 103 -16.56 9.02 -23.12
N ASN A 104 -17.05 9.92 -22.28
CA ASN A 104 -16.73 11.34 -22.35
C ASN A 104 -15.68 11.74 -21.31
N ILE A 105 -14.71 12.56 -21.74
CA ILE A 105 -13.75 13.22 -20.85
C ILE A 105 -14.26 14.64 -20.58
N PHE A 106 -14.87 14.86 -19.43
CA PHE A 106 -15.37 16.19 -19.05
C PHE A 106 -14.31 17.05 -18.33
N LEU A 107 -13.28 16.41 -17.78
CA LEU A 107 -12.18 17.09 -17.10
C LEU A 107 -10.83 16.50 -17.54
N LYS A 108 -9.91 17.36 -18.01
CA LYS A 108 -8.54 16.99 -18.34
C LYS A 108 -7.61 18.16 -18.14
N LYS A 109 -7.07 18.33 -16.93
CA LYS A 109 -6.30 19.54 -16.58
C LYS A 109 -5.07 19.21 -15.74
N LYS A 110 -3.92 19.79 -16.13
CA LYS A 110 -2.70 19.79 -15.32
C LYS A 110 -2.70 21.01 -14.42
N ILE A 111 -2.52 20.84 -13.10
CA ILE A 111 -2.69 21.90 -12.12
C ILE A 111 -1.44 22.07 -11.26
N GLY A 112 -0.94 20.99 -10.67
CA GLY A 112 0.22 20.99 -9.80
C GLY A 112 1.56 20.88 -10.53
N LYS A 113 2.62 20.74 -9.74
CA LYS A 113 4.00 20.56 -10.19
C LYS A 113 4.43 19.11 -10.00
N ASN A 114 5.41 18.67 -10.80
CA ASN A 114 6.16 17.44 -10.60
C ASN A 114 7.64 17.81 -10.59
N LYS A 115 8.18 17.95 -9.39
CA LYS A 115 9.56 18.41 -9.17
C LYS A 115 10.50 17.27 -8.83
N PHE A 116 10.00 16.23 -8.15
CA PHE A 116 10.78 15.10 -7.66
C PHE A 116 10.54 13.88 -8.55
N SER A 117 11.50 13.56 -9.42
CA SER A 117 11.33 12.49 -10.42
C SER A 117 11.45 11.05 -9.86
N ILE A 118 12.07 10.90 -8.70
CA ILE A 118 12.46 9.58 -8.16
C ILE A 118 11.38 8.97 -7.26
N PHE A 119 10.61 9.79 -6.55
CA PHE A 119 9.61 9.33 -5.60
C PHE A 119 8.21 9.64 -6.12
N LYS A 120 7.41 8.60 -6.33
CA LYS A 120 6.14 8.68 -7.04
C LYS A 120 4.98 8.08 -6.23
N ASN A 121 4.83 8.58 -5.00
CA ASN A 121 3.68 8.25 -4.17
C ASN A 121 2.79 9.48 -4.03
N LEU A 122 1.85 9.62 -4.94
CA LEU A 122 0.78 10.59 -4.79
C LEU A 122 -0.37 9.94 -4.04
N SER A 123 -1.00 10.68 -3.15
CA SER A 123 -2.25 10.24 -2.53
C SER A 123 -3.36 10.25 -3.56
N THR A 124 -4.28 9.33 -3.39
CA THR A 124 -5.54 9.32 -4.13
C THR A 124 -6.25 10.65 -3.95
N PRO A 125 -6.82 11.27 -4.99
CA PRO A 125 -7.58 12.50 -4.84
C PRO A 125 -8.84 12.23 -4.02
N LEU A 126 -9.30 13.25 -3.29
CA LEU A 126 -10.58 13.21 -2.59
C LEU A 126 -11.63 14.01 -3.39
N VAL A 127 -12.89 13.60 -3.28
CA VAL A 127 -14.03 14.33 -3.85
C VAL A 127 -15.02 14.60 -2.75
N PHE A 128 -15.31 15.89 -2.51
CA PHE A 128 -16.19 16.35 -1.46
C PHE A 128 -16.87 17.67 -1.85
N ASN A 129 -18.17 17.76 -1.66
CA ASN A 129 -18.98 18.96 -1.99
C ASN A 129 -18.68 19.52 -3.40
N ASN A 130 -18.67 18.63 -4.41
CA ASN A 130 -18.34 18.96 -5.81
C ASN A 130 -16.94 19.56 -6.02
N ASN A 131 -16.02 19.38 -5.06
CA ASN A 131 -14.62 19.77 -5.18
C ASN A 131 -13.73 18.56 -5.22
N ILE A 132 -12.66 18.64 -5.99
CA ILE A 132 -11.58 17.64 -6.03
C ILE A 132 -10.39 18.20 -5.27
N ILE A 133 -9.92 17.45 -4.26
CA ILE A 133 -8.82 17.84 -3.38
C ILE A 133 -7.67 16.88 -3.60
N PHE A 134 -6.48 17.39 -3.87
CA PHE A 134 -5.26 16.61 -4.07
C PHE A 134 -4.03 17.47 -3.79
N SER A 135 -2.85 16.85 -3.75
CA SER A 135 -1.59 17.57 -3.63
C SER A 135 -0.65 17.26 -4.81
N ASP A 136 0.32 18.13 -4.99
CA ASP A 136 1.49 17.84 -5.80
C ASP A 136 2.66 17.36 -4.93
N ASP A 137 3.76 16.93 -5.56
CA ASP A 137 4.96 16.41 -4.90
C ASP A 137 5.76 17.46 -4.12
N THR A 138 5.42 18.74 -4.28
CA THR A 138 6.00 19.84 -3.49
C THR A 138 5.26 20.10 -2.19
N GLY A 139 4.14 19.40 -1.96
CA GLY A 139 3.27 19.59 -0.82
C GLY A 139 2.31 20.78 -0.95
N THR A 140 2.05 21.22 -2.18
CA THR A 140 0.97 22.18 -2.44
C THR A 140 -0.34 21.43 -2.58
N ILE A 141 -1.32 21.82 -1.79
CA ILE A 141 -2.67 21.28 -1.80
C ILE A 141 -3.53 22.16 -2.69
N PHE A 142 -4.39 21.52 -3.47
CA PHE A 142 -5.32 22.16 -4.38
C PHE A 142 -6.74 21.71 -4.06
N SER A 143 -7.67 22.66 -4.08
CA SER A 143 -9.10 22.41 -4.21
C SER A 143 -9.56 22.99 -5.53
N ILE A 144 -10.17 22.17 -6.36
CA ILE A 144 -10.70 22.56 -7.68
C ILE A 144 -12.15 22.16 -7.79
N ASP A 145 -12.91 22.87 -8.59
CA ASP A 145 -14.26 22.44 -8.98
C ASP A 145 -14.21 21.30 -10.03
N LEU A 146 -15.34 20.73 -10.35
CA LEU A 146 -15.46 19.64 -11.33
C LEU A 146 -15.09 20.08 -12.77
N ARG A 147 -14.98 21.38 -13.04
CA ARG A 147 -14.51 21.94 -14.32
C ARG A 147 -13.01 22.23 -14.32
N GLY A 148 -12.34 21.97 -13.18
CA GLY A 148 -10.91 22.17 -13.01
C GLY A 148 -10.51 23.63 -12.71
N LYS A 149 -11.42 24.51 -12.32
CA LYS A 149 -11.12 25.84 -11.80
C LYS A 149 -10.59 25.69 -10.38
N ILE A 150 -9.47 26.36 -10.08
CA ILE A 150 -8.90 26.35 -8.74
C ILE A 150 -9.73 27.25 -7.84
N ASN A 151 -10.31 26.67 -6.79
CA ASN A 151 -10.99 27.40 -5.73
C ASN A 151 -9.96 28.01 -4.78
N TRP A 152 -9.03 27.18 -4.32
CA TRP A 152 -7.89 27.61 -3.53
C TRP A 152 -6.70 26.66 -3.73
N LYS A 153 -5.51 27.17 -3.41
CA LYS A 153 -4.27 26.39 -3.33
C LYS A 153 -3.45 26.86 -2.14
N LYS A 154 -2.82 25.92 -1.43
CA LYS A 154 -2.00 26.21 -0.25
C LYS A 154 -0.79 25.31 -0.20
N ASN A 155 0.41 25.89 -0.09
CA ASN A 155 1.60 25.15 0.31
C ASN A 155 1.76 25.28 1.83
N ILE A 156 1.74 24.15 2.54
CA ILE A 156 1.75 24.11 4.02
C ILE A 156 3.17 24.10 4.59
N TYR A 157 4.21 24.07 3.74
CA TYR A 157 5.59 23.85 4.19
C TYR A 157 6.41 25.13 4.26
N LYS A 158 7.24 25.24 5.32
CA LYS A 158 8.26 26.28 5.46
C LYS A 158 9.40 26.09 4.43
N LYS A 159 10.16 27.17 4.14
CA LYS A 159 11.26 27.19 3.16
C LYS A 159 12.29 26.07 3.36
N LYS A 160 12.61 25.69 4.61
CA LYS A 160 13.56 24.62 4.94
C LYS A 160 13.19 23.25 4.37
N TYR A 161 11.90 22.98 4.15
CA TYR A 161 11.42 21.73 3.59
C TYR A 161 11.28 21.71 2.06
N LYS A 162 11.65 22.78 1.34
CA LYS A 162 11.49 22.88 -0.12
C LYS A 162 12.18 21.78 -0.93
N LYS A 163 13.29 21.24 -0.41
CA LYS A 163 14.08 20.18 -1.09
C LYS A 163 13.70 18.77 -0.65
N VAL A 164 12.82 18.64 0.31
CA VAL A 164 12.34 17.33 0.81
C VAL A 164 11.12 16.93 0.01
N TYR A 165 11.09 15.70 -0.46
CA TYR A 165 9.90 15.07 -1.04
C TYR A 165 8.80 14.95 0.01
N LYS A 166 7.55 15.20 -0.37
CA LYS A 166 6.38 15.10 0.49
C LYS A 166 5.46 14.00 -0.01
N ASN A 167 5.13 13.11 0.88
CA ASN A 167 4.06 12.14 0.69
C ASN A 167 2.97 12.47 1.70
N LEU A 168 1.81 12.86 1.20
CA LEU A 168 0.68 13.33 2.00
C LEU A 168 -0.43 12.29 1.97
N THR A 169 -1.07 12.04 3.10
CA THR A 169 -2.33 11.32 3.18
C THR A 169 -3.42 12.27 3.65
N PHE A 170 -4.64 12.05 3.17
CA PHE A 170 -5.76 12.94 3.38
C PHE A 170 -6.98 12.21 3.95
N SER A 171 -7.71 12.90 4.80
CA SER A 171 -9.07 12.52 5.19
C SER A 171 -9.89 13.78 5.42
N ILE A 172 -11.16 13.75 5.04
CA ILE A 172 -12.11 14.85 5.28
C ILE A 172 -13.03 14.43 6.41
N TYR A 173 -13.26 15.34 7.34
CA TYR A 173 -14.20 15.16 8.43
C TYR A 173 -14.75 16.50 8.90
N LYS A 174 -16.08 16.63 9.03
CA LYS A 174 -16.77 17.86 9.47
C LYS A 174 -16.24 19.13 8.77
N ASN A 175 -16.22 19.12 7.43
CA ASN A 175 -15.75 20.24 6.58
C ASN A 175 -14.28 20.66 6.81
N ASN A 176 -13.47 19.81 7.40
CA ASN A 176 -12.02 20.02 7.52
C ASN A 176 -11.26 18.89 6.82
N ILE A 177 -10.11 19.23 6.29
CA ILE A 177 -9.16 18.30 5.69
C ILE A 177 -8.06 18.04 6.72
N TYR A 178 -7.86 16.78 7.05
CA TYR A 178 -6.78 16.29 7.89
C TYR A 178 -5.71 15.69 7.01
N ILE A 179 -4.47 16.07 7.24
CA ILE A 179 -3.33 15.71 6.40
C ILE A 179 -2.22 15.22 7.29
N ALA A 180 -1.66 14.05 6.96
CA ALA A 180 -0.46 13.54 7.58
C ALA A 180 0.65 13.40 6.54
N ASP A 181 1.90 13.58 6.95
CA ASP A 181 3.04 13.55 6.04
C ASP A 181 4.18 12.63 6.49
N ASN A 182 5.08 12.36 5.55
CA ASN A 182 6.28 11.56 5.76
C ASN A 182 7.41 12.32 6.51
N ILE A 183 7.15 13.51 7.04
CA ILE A 183 8.09 14.29 7.86
C ILE A 183 7.70 14.19 9.34
N GLY A 184 6.45 13.78 9.62
CA GLY A 184 5.91 13.63 10.98
C GLY A 184 4.95 14.75 11.38
N PHE A 185 4.46 15.55 10.43
CA PHE A 185 3.47 16.58 10.71
C PHE A 185 2.05 16.10 10.41
N ILE A 186 1.12 16.60 11.22
CA ILE A 186 -0.31 16.49 10.99
C ILE A 186 -0.88 17.90 10.95
N TYR A 187 -1.80 18.12 10.02
CA TYR A 187 -2.44 19.41 9.77
C TYR A 187 -3.96 19.25 9.79
N LYS A 188 -4.66 20.24 10.32
CA LYS A 188 -6.09 20.46 10.11
C LYS A 188 -6.24 21.73 9.27
N ILE A 189 -6.96 21.63 8.16
CA ILE A 189 -7.16 22.71 7.20
C ILE A 189 -8.66 22.84 6.94
N ASN A 190 -9.16 24.07 6.87
CA ASN A 190 -10.52 24.32 6.45
C ASN A 190 -10.69 23.96 4.96
N SER A 191 -11.70 23.13 4.63
CA SER A 191 -11.90 22.64 3.27
C SER A 191 -12.40 23.71 2.30
N ALA A 192 -13.07 24.78 2.80
CA ALA A 192 -13.65 25.81 1.96
C ALA A 192 -12.61 26.80 1.44
N ASN A 193 -11.60 27.18 2.25
CA ASN A 193 -10.65 28.25 1.93
C ASN A 193 -9.17 27.83 2.02
N GLY A 194 -8.85 26.62 2.50
CA GLY A 194 -7.49 26.14 2.65
C GLY A 194 -6.70 26.77 3.80
N GLU A 195 -7.35 27.44 4.75
CA GLU A 195 -6.71 27.98 5.93
C GLU A 195 -6.31 26.90 6.92
N VAL A 196 -5.09 27.02 7.45
CA VAL A 196 -4.56 26.06 8.43
C VAL A 196 -5.15 26.40 9.79
N VAL A 197 -5.91 25.45 10.36
CA VAL A 197 -6.50 25.59 11.70
C VAL A 197 -5.47 25.25 12.76
N TRP A 198 -4.76 24.11 12.62
CA TRP A 198 -3.66 23.73 13.50
C TRP A 198 -2.63 22.86 12.78
N ILE A 199 -1.41 22.83 13.32
CA ILE A 199 -0.29 21.98 12.90
C ILE A 199 0.30 21.33 14.14
N LYS A 200 0.53 20.01 14.07
CA LYS A 200 1.24 19.25 15.10
C LYS A 200 2.40 18.48 14.49
N ASN A 201 3.51 18.42 15.22
CA ASN A 201 4.67 17.62 14.82
C ASN A 201 4.85 16.48 15.84
N HIS A 202 4.83 15.25 15.35
CA HIS A 202 5.03 14.04 16.16
C HIS A 202 6.46 13.48 16.03
N GLY A 203 7.33 14.15 15.27
CA GLY A 203 8.77 13.86 15.17
C GLY A 203 9.15 12.62 14.38
N ILE A 204 8.22 11.68 14.18
CA ILE A 204 8.45 10.42 13.45
C ILE A 204 7.57 10.42 12.21
N PRO A 205 8.11 10.04 11.02
CA PRO A 205 7.35 9.94 9.79
C PRO A 205 6.05 9.14 9.95
N LEU A 206 4.96 9.69 9.45
CA LEU A 206 3.66 9.01 9.44
C LEU A 206 3.59 8.10 8.23
N LYS A 207 3.14 6.87 8.44
CA LYS A 207 3.29 5.79 7.46
C LYS A 207 1.98 5.07 7.15
N SER A 208 0.84 5.52 7.69
CA SER A 208 -0.48 4.99 7.35
C SER A 208 -1.37 6.05 6.73
N ASN A 209 -2.48 5.60 6.16
CA ASN A 209 -3.60 6.47 5.84
C ASN A 209 -4.31 6.93 7.12
N ILE A 210 -5.00 8.06 7.04
CA ILE A 210 -5.74 8.63 8.17
C ILE A 210 -7.14 8.03 8.21
N LYS A 211 -7.56 7.54 9.38
CA LYS A 211 -8.97 7.26 9.67
C LYS A 211 -9.45 8.18 10.79
N ILE A 212 -10.67 8.68 10.66
CA ILE A 212 -11.27 9.56 11.67
C ILE A 212 -12.61 8.95 12.08
N PHE A 213 -12.76 8.77 13.38
CA PHE A 213 -13.97 8.19 13.97
C PHE A 213 -14.19 8.75 15.38
N LYS A 214 -15.43 9.09 15.74
CA LYS A 214 -15.81 9.65 17.05
C LYS A 214 -14.89 10.79 17.53
N ASP A 215 -14.62 11.75 16.64
CA ASP A 215 -13.76 12.91 16.90
C ASP A 215 -12.29 12.55 17.28
N ASN A 216 -11.85 11.35 16.93
CA ASN A 216 -10.47 10.87 17.07
C ASN A 216 -9.85 10.56 15.71
N ILE A 217 -8.59 10.91 15.56
CA ILE A 217 -7.75 10.62 14.40
C ILE A 217 -6.89 9.41 14.71
N PHE A 218 -6.92 8.39 13.86
CA PHE A 218 -6.10 7.20 13.98
C PHE A 218 -5.10 7.12 12.83
N LEU A 219 -3.83 6.90 13.17
CA LEU A 219 -2.74 6.76 12.20
C LEU A 219 -1.56 6.04 12.83
N ILE A 220 -0.71 5.45 11.98
CA ILE A 220 0.46 4.69 12.41
C ILE A 220 1.71 5.39 11.87
N ASN A 221 2.73 5.52 12.72
CA ASN A 221 4.03 6.05 12.32
C ASN A 221 4.97 4.93 11.79
N GLN A 222 6.14 5.32 11.31
CA GLN A 222 7.13 4.40 10.74
C GLN A 222 7.66 3.36 11.74
N ASP A 223 7.51 3.59 13.05
CA ASP A 223 7.95 2.67 14.11
C ASP A 223 6.83 1.76 14.61
N ASN A 224 5.79 1.54 13.81
CA ASN A 224 4.61 0.73 14.15
C ASN A 224 3.87 1.22 15.40
N ARG A 225 4.02 2.51 15.77
CA ARG A 225 3.26 3.11 16.85
C ARG A 225 1.96 3.65 16.31
N LEU A 226 0.86 3.10 16.79
CA LEU A 226 -0.49 3.61 16.53
C LEU A 226 -0.73 4.81 17.43
N LEU A 227 -1.22 5.90 16.85
CA LEU A 227 -1.55 7.13 17.53
C LEU A 227 -3.06 7.38 17.42
N CYS A 228 -3.68 7.74 18.52
CA CYS A 228 -5.02 8.31 18.59
C CYS A 228 -4.91 9.77 19.02
N LEU A 229 -5.40 10.68 18.18
CA LEU A 229 -5.30 12.11 18.42
C LEU A 229 -6.69 12.73 18.43
N ASN A 230 -6.88 13.75 19.24
CA ASN A 230 -8.11 14.54 19.24
C ASN A 230 -8.23 15.38 17.96
N VAL A 231 -9.38 15.34 17.29
CA VAL A 231 -9.67 16.04 16.04
C VAL A 231 -9.54 17.56 16.16
N ASP A 232 -9.95 18.16 17.30
CA ASP A 232 -9.97 19.61 17.44
C ASP A 232 -8.63 20.20 17.80
N LYS A 233 -7.89 19.53 18.68
CA LYS A 233 -6.62 20.03 19.20
C LYS A 233 -5.39 19.37 18.58
N GLY A 234 -5.54 18.21 17.91
CA GLY A 234 -4.41 17.40 17.44
C GLY A 234 -3.52 16.87 18.56
N SER A 235 -4.01 16.89 19.80
CA SER A 235 -3.27 16.36 20.96
C SER A 235 -3.40 14.85 21.03
N LEU A 236 -2.36 14.19 21.54
CA LEU A 236 -2.39 12.77 21.80
C LEU A 236 -3.43 12.43 22.86
N VAL A 237 -4.32 11.47 22.55
CA VAL A 237 -5.29 10.91 23.50
C VAL A 237 -4.71 9.65 24.11
N TRP A 238 -4.29 8.71 23.27
CA TRP A 238 -3.59 7.49 23.64
C TRP A 238 -2.71 7.00 22.51
N ASP A 239 -1.77 6.12 22.78
CA ASP A 239 -0.99 5.43 21.78
C ASP A 239 -0.69 3.99 22.18
N VAL A 240 -0.48 3.14 21.16
CA VAL A 240 -0.11 1.75 21.34
C VAL A 240 1.14 1.46 20.52
N ARG A 241 2.14 0.85 21.13
CA ARG A 241 3.34 0.36 20.44
C ARG A 241 3.16 -1.12 20.15
N SER A 242 3.34 -1.49 18.90
CA SER A 242 3.56 -2.88 18.54
C SER A 242 5.05 -3.21 18.51
N VAL A 243 5.38 -4.48 18.31
CA VAL A 243 6.77 -4.92 18.18
C VAL A 243 7.46 -4.13 17.05
N SER A 244 8.64 -3.58 17.35
CA SER A 244 9.42 -2.87 16.34
C SER A 244 10.02 -3.88 15.35
N SER A 245 9.74 -3.71 14.07
CA SER A 245 10.38 -4.48 13.01
C SER A 245 11.66 -3.77 12.54
N PHE A 246 12.72 -4.54 12.30
CA PHE A 246 13.92 -4.04 11.62
C PHE A 246 13.60 -3.70 10.15
N ILE A 247 12.69 -4.44 9.53
CA ILE A 247 12.24 -4.21 8.16
C ILE A 247 11.12 -3.18 8.18
N LYS A 248 11.34 -2.05 7.53
CA LYS A 248 10.33 -1.01 7.38
C LYS A 248 9.55 -1.23 6.10
N SER A 249 8.23 -1.30 6.19
CA SER A 249 7.37 -1.45 5.01
C SER A 249 7.57 -0.32 4.00
N GLN A 250 7.62 -0.64 2.71
CA GLN A 250 7.60 0.34 1.63
C GLN A 250 6.18 0.88 1.38
N SER A 251 5.17 0.05 1.60
CA SER A 251 3.77 0.44 1.50
C SER A 251 3.33 1.26 2.72
N PHE A 252 2.20 1.91 2.61
CA PHE A 252 1.52 2.42 3.78
C PHE A 252 1.06 1.27 4.66
N LEU A 253 1.20 1.45 5.97
CA LEU A 253 0.66 0.53 6.96
C LEU A 253 -0.86 0.65 6.95
N SER A 254 -1.54 -0.48 6.89
CA SER A 254 -2.97 -0.49 6.77
C SER A 254 -3.68 -0.44 8.10
N LEU A 255 -4.73 0.36 8.16
CA LEU A 255 -5.67 0.39 9.27
C LEU A 255 -7.10 0.53 8.75
N ALA A 256 -8.03 -0.10 9.46
CA ALA A 256 -9.46 -0.05 9.18
C ALA A 256 -10.25 -0.07 10.49
N ILE A 257 -11.46 0.46 10.47
CA ILE A 257 -12.36 0.45 11.63
C ILE A 257 -13.61 -0.35 11.26
N SER A 258 -13.94 -1.33 12.09
CA SER A 258 -15.10 -2.21 11.89
C SER A 258 -16.43 -1.49 12.14
N LYS A 259 -17.53 -2.13 11.78
CA LYS A 259 -18.87 -1.65 12.12
C LYS A 259 -19.14 -1.66 13.64
N ASP A 260 -18.47 -2.56 14.35
CA ASP A 260 -18.52 -2.67 15.81
C ASP A 260 -17.54 -1.71 16.50
N GLU A 261 -17.03 -0.72 15.74
CA GLU A 261 -16.15 0.36 16.22
C GLU A 261 -14.76 -0.09 16.68
N ASP A 262 -14.34 -1.31 16.33
CA ASP A 262 -13.01 -1.81 16.64
C ASP A 262 -12.01 -1.42 15.55
N LEU A 263 -10.80 -1.09 15.96
CA LEU A 263 -9.69 -0.76 15.09
C LEU A 263 -8.89 -2.03 14.75
N ILE A 264 -8.65 -2.25 13.46
CA ILE A 264 -7.83 -3.36 12.95
C ILE A 264 -6.61 -2.75 12.26
N ILE A 265 -5.43 -3.21 12.62
CA ILE A 265 -4.17 -2.77 12.01
C ILE A 265 -3.36 -3.96 11.52
N LEU A 266 -2.66 -3.76 10.40
CA LEU A 266 -1.60 -4.64 9.92
C LEU A 266 -0.30 -3.85 9.93
N ASN A 267 0.65 -4.28 10.73
CA ASN A 267 1.93 -3.60 10.87
C ASN A 267 3.01 -4.16 9.92
N SER A 268 4.19 -3.53 9.92
CA SER A 268 5.31 -3.96 9.07
C SER A 268 5.97 -5.28 9.51
N SER A 269 5.66 -5.77 10.71
CA SER A 269 6.10 -7.08 11.19
C SER A 269 5.18 -8.22 10.75
N GLY A 270 4.08 -7.91 10.05
CA GLY A 270 3.06 -8.90 9.71
C GLY A 270 2.15 -9.25 10.88
N ASP A 271 2.07 -8.41 11.91
CA ASP A 271 1.11 -8.61 12.99
C ASP A 271 -0.21 -7.95 12.64
N LEU A 272 -1.27 -8.72 12.73
CA LEU A 272 -2.65 -8.29 12.65
C LEU A 272 -3.17 -8.09 14.07
N VAL A 273 -3.63 -6.87 14.39
CA VAL A 273 -4.03 -6.51 15.75
C VAL A 273 -5.44 -5.92 15.72
N LYS A 274 -6.31 -6.40 16.62
CA LYS A 274 -7.61 -5.82 16.91
C LYS A 274 -7.58 -5.11 18.25
N LEU A 275 -8.07 -3.86 18.29
CA LEU A 275 -8.06 -3.05 19.50
C LEU A 275 -9.25 -2.08 19.56
N SER A 276 -9.54 -1.59 20.75
CA SER A 276 -10.59 -0.60 21.00
C SER A 276 -10.20 0.76 20.42
N THR A 277 -11.14 1.41 19.73
CA THR A 277 -11.00 2.81 19.29
C THR A 277 -10.99 3.81 20.48
N ASP A 278 -11.62 3.47 21.60
CA ASP A 278 -11.79 4.41 22.73
C ASP A 278 -10.50 4.59 23.55
N ASN A 279 -9.77 3.49 23.81
CA ASN A 279 -8.64 3.50 24.76
C ASN A 279 -7.41 2.72 24.29
N GLY A 280 -7.43 2.14 23.08
CA GLY A 280 -6.30 1.36 22.55
C GLY A 280 -6.10 -0.01 23.20
N ARG A 281 -7.04 -0.51 24.02
CA ARG A 281 -6.95 -1.85 24.59
C ARG A 281 -6.93 -2.89 23.49
N ILE A 282 -5.91 -3.74 23.49
CA ILE A 282 -5.77 -4.84 22.53
C ILE A 282 -6.71 -5.97 22.95
N TYR A 283 -7.54 -6.42 22.00
CA TYR A 283 -8.41 -7.58 22.16
C TYR A 283 -7.69 -8.86 21.76
N TRP A 284 -7.01 -8.84 20.62
CA TRP A 284 -6.18 -9.93 20.15
C TRP A 284 -5.07 -9.45 19.22
N THR A 285 -4.01 -10.23 19.14
CA THR A 285 -2.90 -10.07 18.20
C THR A 285 -2.60 -11.41 17.56
N LEU A 286 -2.38 -11.39 16.25
CA LEU A 286 -2.01 -12.54 15.46
C LEU A 286 -0.78 -12.20 14.62
N SER A 287 0.28 -13.01 14.69
CA SER A 287 1.38 -12.91 13.76
C SER A 287 1.10 -13.75 12.51
N VAL A 288 0.93 -13.09 11.36
CA VAL A 288 0.70 -13.77 10.09
C VAL A 288 1.99 -14.44 9.59
N LEU A 289 3.17 -13.91 9.95
CA LEU A 289 4.46 -14.53 9.66
C LEU A 289 4.71 -15.85 10.39
N GLY A 290 4.10 -16.04 11.58
CA GLY A 290 4.18 -17.30 12.34
C GLY A 290 3.35 -18.43 11.74
N SER A 291 2.52 -18.17 10.75
CA SER A 291 1.86 -19.18 9.95
C SER A 291 2.85 -19.74 8.92
N PHE A 292 2.87 -21.06 8.71
CA PHE A 292 3.82 -21.80 7.85
C PHE A 292 3.92 -21.33 6.38
N PHE A 293 3.27 -20.23 6.01
CA PHE A 293 2.95 -19.86 4.63
C PHE A 293 3.37 -18.45 4.22
N ALA A 294 3.87 -17.63 5.14
CA ALA A 294 4.31 -16.26 4.83
C ALA A 294 5.82 -16.11 5.02
N HIS A 295 6.50 -15.50 4.05
CA HIS A 295 7.91 -15.15 4.15
C HIS A 295 8.10 -13.78 4.81
N ASP A 296 9.20 -13.58 5.53
CA ASP A 296 9.52 -12.33 6.23
C ASP A 296 9.46 -11.08 5.34
N THR A 297 9.66 -11.24 4.04
CA THR A 297 9.63 -10.15 3.05
C THR A 297 8.26 -9.86 2.50
N ASP A 298 7.24 -10.69 2.74
CA ASP A 298 5.91 -10.57 2.14
C ASP A 298 5.21 -9.28 2.58
N PHE A 299 5.39 -8.85 3.83
CA PHE A 299 4.79 -7.64 4.38
C PHE A 299 5.51 -6.35 4.04
N PHE A 300 6.63 -6.45 3.35
CA PHE A 300 7.31 -5.29 2.81
C PHE A 300 6.42 -4.52 1.82
N ARG A 301 5.55 -5.24 1.12
CA ARG A 301 4.54 -4.69 0.21
C ARG A 301 3.23 -5.45 0.36
N SER A 302 2.32 -4.93 1.16
CA SER A 302 0.97 -5.47 1.32
C SER A 302 -0.09 -4.50 0.82
N SER A 303 -1.29 -5.03 0.54
CA SER A 303 -2.48 -4.25 0.27
C SER A 303 -3.05 -3.63 1.55
N ASP A 304 -4.04 -2.76 1.41
CA ASP A 304 -4.88 -2.39 2.55
C ASP A 304 -5.70 -3.59 3.05
N ILE A 305 -5.96 -3.60 4.36
CA ILE A 305 -6.96 -4.47 4.98
C ILE A 305 -8.34 -4.04 4.52
N VAL A 306 -9.16 -4.97 4.11
CA VAL A 306 -10.58 -4.76 3.83
C VAL A 306 -11.41 -5.50 4.85
N LEU A 307 -12.33 -4.80 5.51
CA LEU A 307 -13.28 -5.38 6.46
C LEU A 307 -14.65 -5.52 5.78
N VAL A 308 -15.17 -6.73 5.73
CA VAL A 308 -16.48 -7.03 5.17
C VAL A 308 -17.17 -8.11 6.00
N ASP A 309 -18.35 -7.80 6.51
CA ASP A 309 -19.06 -8.63 7.47
C ASP A 309 -18.12 -9.03 8.64
N ASN A 310 -17.87 -10.34 8.83
CA ASN A 310 -16.94 -10.85 9.84
C ASN A 310 -15.57 -11.25 9.28
N ASP A 311 -15.25 -10.84 8.05
CA ASP A 311 -13.97 -11.17 7.41
C ASP A 311 -13.01 -9.99 7.41
N ILE A 312 -11.74 -10.28 7.68
CA ILE A 312 -10.58 -9.43 7.42
C ILE A 312 -9.89 -10.01 6.20
N ILE A 313 -9.82 -9.26 5.09
CA ILE A 313 -9.20 -9.70 3.85
C ILE A 313 -8.10 -8.72 3.46
N PHE A 314 -6.93 -9.24 3.14
CA PHE A 314 -5.81 -8.48 2.61
C PHE A 314 -4.88 -9.40 1.80
N SER A 315 -3.98 -8.79 1.05
CA SER A 315 -3.01 -9.52 0.23
C SER A 315 -1.60 -9.00 0.45
N THR A 316 -0.63 -9.90 0.33
CA THR A 316 0.78 -9.57 0.10
C THR A 316 1.07 -9.63 -1.41
N SER A 317 2.33 -9.53 -1.82
CA SER A 317 2.71 -9.69 -3.23
C SER A 317 2.42 -11.10 -3.78
N THR A 318 2.36 -12.12 -2.91
CA THR A 318 2.26 -13.55 -3.27
C THR A 318 0.97 -14.21 -2.81
N THR A 319 0.40 -13.77 -1.70
CA THR A 319 -0.66 -14.51 -1.02
C THR A 319 -1.81 -13.58 -0.59
N THR A 320 -3.04 -14.05 -0.71
CA THR A 320 -4.23 -13.40 -0.16
C THR A 320 -4.73 -14.18 1.04
N PHE A 321 -5.06 -13.47 2.10
CA PHE A 321 -5.46 -14.03 3.39
C PHE A 321 -6.88 -13.61 3.75
N SER A 322 -7.58 -14.48 4.45
CA SER A 322 -8.83 -14.20 5.15
C SER A 322 -8.76 -14.68 6.59
N PHE A 323 -9.15 -13.79 7.50
CA PHE A 323 -9.25 -14.05 8.93
C PHE A 323 -10.62 -13.64 9.46
N ASN A 324 -11.04 -14.25 10.55
CA ASN A 324 -12.27 -13.89 11.24
C ASN A 324 -12.03 -12.60 12.06
N LEU A 325 -12.88 -11.60 11.88
CA LEU A 325 -12.78 -10.29 12.55
C LEU A 325 -13.03 -10.38 14.06
N ILE A 326 -13.87 -11.34 14.53
CA ILE A 326 -14.26 -11.40 15.93
C ILE A 326 -13.11 -11.94 16.77
N ASN A 327 -12.53 -13.07 16.36
CA ASN A 327 -11.58 -13.84 17.18
C ASN A 327 -10.18 -13.99 16.56
N GLY A 328 -9.93 -13.43 15.37
CA GLY A 328 -8.65 -13.52 14.67
C GLY A 328 -8.34 -14.90 14.08
N GLN A 329 -9.29 -15.85 14.09
CA GLN A 329 -9.05 -17.18 13.53
C GLN A 329 -8.81 -17.10 12.03
N PHE A 330 -7.89 -17.95 11.55
CA PHE A 330 -7.61 -18.13 10.15
C PHE A 330 -8.79 -18.81 9.43
N ASN A 331 -9.27 -18.20 8.34
CA ASN A 331 -10.31 -18.78 7.50
C ASN A 331 -9.72 -19.57 6.33
N TRP A 332 -8.93 -18.89 5.49
CA TRP A 332 -8.27 -19.46 4.33
C TRP A 332 -7.14 -18.54 3.82
N GLN A 333 -6.30 -19.11 2.97
CA GLN A 333 -5.37 -18.37 2.13
C GLN A 333 -5.43 -18.87 0.69
N ALA A 334 -5.03 -18.00 -0.22
CA ALA A 334 -4.81 -18.32 -1.63
C ALA A 334 -3.43 -17.83 -2.03
N GLU A 335 -2.63 -18.69 -2.65
CA GLU A 335 -1.29 -18.35 -3.14
C GLU A 335 -1.35 -17.46 -4.39
N ILE A 336 -2.15 -16.43 -4.32
CA ILE A 336 -2.29 -15.34 -5.27
C ILE A 336 -2.27 -14.04 -4.52
N GLY A 337 -1.36 -13.15 -4.87
CA GLY A 337 -1.20 -11.88 -4.19
C GLY A 337 -1.41 -10.66 -5.07
N SER A 338 -1.68 -9.56 -4.39
CA SER A 338 -1.83 -8.23 -4.95
C SER A 338 -1.38 -7.18 -3.95
N ILE A 339 -0.57 -6.23 -4.39
CA ILE A 339 -0.24 -5.07 -3.57
C ILE A 339 -1.33 -3.98 -3.62
N ASN A 340 -2.28 -4.11 -4.55
CA ASN A 340 -3.45 -3.24 -4.61
C ASN A 340 -4.57 -3.81 -3.74
N THR A 341 -5.36 -2.93 -3.16
CA THR A 341 -6.48 -3.30 -2.27
C THR A 341 -7.47 -4.22 -2.99
N PRO A 342 -7.80 -5.40 -2.43
CA PRO A 342 -8.81 -6.28 -2.98
C PRO A 342 -10.18 -5.59 -3.07
N ILE A 343 -10.89 -5.79 -4.17
CA ILE A 343 -12.28 -5.34 -4.28
C ILE A 343 -13.20 -6.52 -3.99
N ILE A 344 -14.11 -6.32 -3.06
CA ILE A 344 -15.02 -7.38 -2.61
C ILE A 344 -16.44 -6.98 -2.98
N ASP A 345 -17.16 -7.90 -3.62
CA ASP A 345 -18.59 -7.77 -3.89
C ASP A 345 -19.30 -9.10 -3.72
N GLY A 346 -20.17 -9.19 -2.72
CA GLY A 346 -20.85 -10.42 -2.35
C GLY A 346 -19.86 -11.55 -2.01
N ASN A 347 -19.91 -12.63 -2.80
CA ASN A 347 -18.99 -13.76 -2.67
C ASN A 347 -17.76 -13.67 -3.57
N ASN A 348 -17.52 -12.53 -4.23
CA ASN A 348 -16.43 -12.34 -5.16
C ASN A 348 -15.34 -11.48 -4.55
N ILE A 349 -14.08 -11.84 -4.78
CA ILE A 349 -12.90 -11.03 -4.50
C ILE A 349 -12.15 -10.82 -5.80
N PHE A 350 -12.05 -9.57 -6.22
CA PHE A 350 -11.31 -9.19 -7.43
C PHE A 350 -9.90 -8.74 -7.06
N LEU A 351 -8.90 -9.32 -7.70
CA LEU A 351 -7.48 -9.06 -7.48
C LEU A 351 -6.76 -8.75 -8.79
N MET A 352 -5.75 -7.91 -8.70
CA MET A 352 -4.80 -7.63 -9.78
C MET A 352 -3.39 -7.99 -9.35
N THR A 353 -2.85 -9.06 -9.91
CA THR A 353 -1.48 -9.49 -9.59
C THR A 353 -0.44 -8.58 -10.26
N ASP A 354 0.77 -8.53 -9.73
CA ASP A 354 1.87 -7.71 -10.26
C ASP A 354 2.27 -8.11 -11.69
N ASN A 355 2.10 -9.38 -12.07
CA ASN A 355 2.35 -9.90 -13.41
C ASN A 355 1.18 -9.74 -14.39
N GLY A 356 0.10 -9.08 -13.95
CA GLY A 356 -1.00 -8.61 -14.79
C GLY A 356 -2.15 -9.57 -14.98
N TYR A 357 -2.33 -10.51 -14.05
CA TYR A 357 -3.54 -11.32 -14.03
C TYR A 357 -4.65 -10.61 -13.27
N PHE A 358 -5.80 -10.53 -13.88
CA PHE A 358 -7.05 -10.17 -13.24
C PHE A 358 -7.73 -11.46 -12.78
N VAL A 359 -7.97 -11.57 -11.48
CA VAL A 359 -8.39 -12.79 -10.83
C VAL A 359 -9.65 -12.55 -10.02
N ASN A 360 -10.58 -13.50 -10.07
CA ASN A 360 -11.71 -13.56 -9.17
C ASN A 360 -11.57 -14.77 -8.27
N LEU A 361 -11.62 -14.55 -6.95
CA LEU A 361 -11.64 -15.60 -5.93
C LEU A 361 -13.03 -15.69 -5.29
N ASN A 362 -13.39 -16.89 -4.87
CA ASN A 362 -14.54 -17.09 -4.00
C ASN A 362 -14.18 -16.65 -2.57
N ARG A 363 -14.94 -15.71 -2.01
CA ARG A 363 -14.69 -15.13 -0.68
C ARG A 363 -14.73 -16.15 0.45
N LYS A 364 -15.58 -17.19 0.36
CA LYS A 364 -15.76 -18.18 1.44
C LYS A 364 -14.59 -19.13 1.62
N ASN A 365 -13.84 -19.40 0.54
CA ASN A 365 -12.82 -20.45 0.56
C ASN A 365 -11.53 -20.13 -0.20
N GLY A 366 -11.39 -18.92 -0.75
CA GLY A 366 -10.21 -18.47 -1.48
C GLY A 366 -9.96 -19.15 -2.84
N LYS A 367 -10.88 -20.04 -3.32
CA LYS A 367 -10.70 -20.75 -4.58
C LYS A 367 -10.85 -19.80 -5.76
N ILE A 368 -9.98 -19.96 -6.77
CA ILE A 368 -10.04 -19.20 -8.02
C ILE A 368 -11.31 -19.56 -8.78
N ILE A 369 -12.08 -18.57 -9.16
CA ILE A 369 -13.22 -18.72 -10.05
C ILE A 369 -12.77 -18.57 -11.49
N TRP A 370 -12.03 -17.50 -11.79
CA TRP A 370 -11.39 -17.28 -13.10
C TRP A 370 -10.12 -16.41 -12.96
N SER A 371 -9.25 -16.46 -13.97
CA SER A 371 -8.01 -15.70 -14.04
C SER A 371 -7.65 -15.37 -15.47
N ILE A 372 -7.48 -14.10 -15.83
CA ILE A 372 -7.23 -13.61 -17.18
C ILE A 372 -6.01 -12.69 -17.17
N ASN A 373 -5.06 -12.91 -18.05
CA ASN A 373 -3.91 -12.00 -18.19
C ASN A 373 -4.27 -10.79 -19.06
N ILE A 374 -4.58 -9.66 -18.41
CA ILE A 374 -4.99 -8.44 -19.08
C ILE A 374 -3.84 -7.67 -19.73
N LEU A 375 -2.60 -7.85 -19.25
CA LEU A 375 -1.44 -7.15 -19.81
C LEU A 375 -0.96 -7.77 -21.12
N LYS A 376 -1.42 -8.95 -21.52
CA LYS A 376 -1.12 -9.55 -22.83
C LYS A 376 -1.43 -8.61 -24.01
N ILE A 377 -2.49 -7.82 -23.89
CA ILE A 377 -2.88 -6.86 -24.94
C ILE A 377 -1.83 -5.76 -25.13
N LEU A 378 -1.15 -5.36 -24.06
CA LEU A 378 -0.10 -4.34 -24.08
C LEU A 378 1.28 -4.93 -24.44
N LYS A 379 1.54 -6.20 -24.11
CA LYS A 379 2.78 -6.91 -24.53
C LYS A 379 2.89 -6.99 -26.04
N LYS A 380 1.79 -7.20 -26.78
CA LYS A 380 1.76 -7.15 -28.24
C LYS A 380 2.24 -5.80 -28.80
N LYS A 381 2.17 -4.72 -28.01
CA LYS A 381 2.67 -3.37 -28.35
C LYS A 381 4.08 -3.11 -27.83
N LYS A 382 4.82 -4.13 -27.38
CA LYS A 382 6.19 -4.04 -26.77
C LYS A 382 6.25 -3.07 -25.59
N GLN A 383 5.17 -2.95 -24.81
CA GLN A 383 5.10 -2.07 -23.65
C GLN A 383 5.04 -2.89 -22.36
N ILE A 384 6.10 -2.79 -21.57
CA ILE A 384 6.14 -3.35 -20.21
C ILE A 384 5.51 -2.31 -19.26
N THR A 385 4.51 -2.72 -18.52
CA THR A 385 3.84 -1.84 -17.55
C THR A 385 3.36 -2.64 -16.35
N LYS A 386 3.06 -1.92 -15.26
CA LYS A 386 2.43 -2.46 -14.05
C LYS A 386 1.05 -1.86 -13.88
N ILE A 387 0.21 -2.53 -13.12
CA ILE A 387 -1.07 -1.99 -12.68
C ILE A 387 -0.81 -0.90 -11.66
N ALA A 388 -1.44 0.25 -11.83
CA ALA A 388 -1.40 1.35 -10.87
C ALA A 388 -2.56 1.27 -9.88
N GLY A 389 -3.71 0.76 -10.31
CA GLY A 389 -4.89 0.56 -9.49
C GLY A 389 -6.10 0.14 -10.31
N TYR A 390 -7.19 -0.19 -9.64
CA TYR A 390 -8.43 -0.60 -10.28
C TYR A 390 -9.64 -0.34 -9.37
N ILE A 391 -10.83 -0.29 -9.98
CA ILE A 391 -12.09 -0.07 -9.29
C ILE A 391 -13.25 -0.76 -10.00
N LEU A 392 -14.22 -1.28 -9.24
CA LEU A 392 -15.44 -1.91 -9.76
C LEU A 392 -16.55 -0.85 -9.88
N GLY A 393 -17.06 -0.68 -11.09
CA GLY A 393 -18.14 0.26 -11.37
C GLY A 393 -19.11 -0.30 -12.40
N SER A 394 -20.43 -0.32 -12.09
CA SER A 394 -21.51 -0.74 -13.01
C SER A 394 -21.16 -2.01 -13.79
N SER A 395 -20.83 -3.09 -13.05
CA SER A 395 -20.49 -4.45 -13.55
C SER A 395 -19.22 -4.55 -14.41
N LYS A 396 -18.39 -3.50 -14.43
CA LYS A 396 -17.10 -3.48 -15.11
C LYS A 396 -15.98 -3.11 -14.14
N VAL A 397 -14.79 -3.61 -14.39
CA VAL A 397 -13.59 -3.23 -13.64
C VAL A 397 -12.74 -2.30 -14.50
N TYR A 398 -12.51 -1.12 -13.98
CA TYR A 398 -11.73 -0.06 -14.61
C TYR A 398 -10.32 -0.09 -14.05
N ILE A 399 -9.36 -0.49 -14.87
CA ILE A 399 -7.99 -0.76 -14.49
C ILE A 399 -7.10 0.30 -15.12
N VAL A 400 -6.28 0.95 -14.30
CA VAL A 400 -5.29 1.91 -14.78
C VAL A 400 -3.89 1.34 -14.69
N THR A 401 -3.09 1.55 -15.73
CA THR A 401 -1.70 1.11 -15.77
C THR A 401 -0.75 2.28 -15.54
N GLN A 402 0.46 1.98 -15.04
CA GLN A 402 1.45 3.01 -14.77
C GLN A 402 1.86 3.81 -16.01
N ASN A 403 1.85 3.21 -17.19
CA ASN A 403 2.16 3.90 -18.45
C ASN A 403 0.95 4.60 -19.11
N GLY A 404 -0.15 4.81 -18.33
CA GLY A 404 -1.29 5.64 -18.73
C GLY A 404 -2.28 5.00 -19.69
N TYR A 405 -2.57 3.70 -19.54
CA TYR A 405 -3.72 3.07 -20.18
C TYR A 405 -4.86 2.88 -19.17
N LEU A 406 -6.07 3.06 -19.66
CA LEU A 406 -7.31 2.62 -19.02
C LEU A 406 -7.78 1.36 -19.75
N ILE A 407 -7.89 0.25 -19.03
CA ILE A 407 -8.39 -1.04 -19.52
C ILE A 407 -9.72 -1.28 -18.82
N ILE A 408 -10.72 -1.70 -19.57
CA ILE A 408 -12.06 -1.98 -19.08
C ILE A 408 -12.32 -3.46 -19.28
N CYS A 409 -12.61 -4.15 -18.19
CA CYS A 409 -12.90 -5.58 -18.19
C CYS A 409 -14.31 -5.84 -17.65
N SER A 410 -14.97 -6.85 -18.17
CA SER A 410 -16.18 -7.39 -17.58
C SER A 410 -15.87 -7.95 -16.19
N ALA A 411 -16.63 -7.56 -15.18
CA ALA A 411 -16.48 -8.14 -13.83
C ALA A 411 -16.96 -9.60 -13.80
N ASN A 412 -17.87 -9.98 -14.68
CA ASN A 412 -18.42 -11.34 -14.72
C ASN A 412 -17.42 -12.39 -15.25
N SER A 413 -16.65 -12.03 -16.27
CA SER A 413 -15.77 -12.98 -16.97
C SER A 413 -14.29 -12.63 -16.95
N GLY A 414 -13.94 -11.43 -16.48
CA GLY A 414 -12.58 -10.89 -16.54
C GLY A 414 -12.12 -10.49 -17.94
N GLN A 415 -12.94 -10.71 -18.99
CA GLN A 415 -12.57 -10.42 -20.36
C GLN A 415 -12.43 -8.91 -20.61
N ILE A 416 -11.44 -8.55 -21.41
CA ILE A 416 -11.20 -7.16 -21.80
C ILE A 416 -12.27 -6.75 -22.82
N GLU A 417 -13.05 -5.73 -22.46
CA GLU A 417 -14.03 -5.12 -23.38
C GLU A 417 -13.43 -4.01 -24.22
N SER A 418 -12.61 -3.17 -23.61
CA SER A 418 -11.93 -2.08 -24.30
C SER A 418 -10.69 -1.61 -23.57
N PHE A 419 -9.83 -0.89 -24.27
CA PHE A 419 -8.70 -0.18 -23.66
C PHE A 419 -8.36 1.08 -24.45
N LYS A 420 -7.96 2.14 -23.72
CA LYS A 420 -7.56 3.41 -24.33
C LYS A 420 -6.37 4.02 -23.63
N LYS A 421 -5.54 4.75 -24.38
CA LYS A 421 -4.44 5.53 -23.81
C LYS A 421 -4.97 6.87 -23.32
N ILE A 422 -4.87 7.13 -22.03
CA ILE A 422 -5.30 8.38 -21.40
C ILE A 422 -4.13 9.34 -21.17
N GLY A 423 -2.91 8.79 -21.19
CA GLY A 423 -1.63 9.51 -21.09
C GLY A 423 -1.22 9.87 -19.66
N GLY A 424 0.07 10.18 -19.51
CA GLY A 424 0.69 10.42 -18.21
C GLY A 424 1.06 9.13 -17.49
N THR A 425 1.93 9.24 -16.50
CA THR A 425 2.25 8.12 -15.60
C THR A 425 1.29 8.15 -14.40
N ILE A 426 0.78 7.00 -14.00
CA ILE A 426 -0.23 6.88 -12.94
C ILE A 426 0.30 5.98 -11.83
N TYR A 427 0.13 6.39 -10.59
CA TYR A 427 0.52 5.62 -9.39
C TYR A 427 -0.58 5.54 -8.34
N THR A 428 -1.74 6.13 -8.61
CA THR A 428 -2.88 6.17 -7.69
C THR A 428 -4.00 5.30 -8.21
N ASN A 429 -4.78 4.73 -7.29
CA ASN A 429 -6.04 4.10 -7.66
C ASN A 429 -6.99 5.11 -8.32
N PRO A 430 -7.76 4.69 -9.33
CA PRO A 430 -8.89 5.48 -9.80
C PRO A 430 -9.97 5.51 -8.72
N ILE A 431 -10.76 6.57 -8.69
CA ILE A 431 -11.89 6.71 -7.76
C ILE A 431 -13.18 6.98 -8.52
N ILE A 432 -14.31 6.52 -7.97
CA ILE A 432 -15.64 6.80 -8.49
C ILE A 432 -16.40 7.64 -7.47
N SER A 433 -16.86 8.80 -7.90
CA SER A 433 -17.71 9.65 -7.11
C SER A 433 -18.75 10.33 -7.99
N ASN A 434 -19.98 10.40 -7.49
CA ASN A 434 -21.12 11.00 -8.18
C ASN A 434 -21.30 10.50 -9.63
N GLY A 435 -21.14 9.18 -9.84
CA GLY A 435 -21.28 8.54 -11.14
C GLY A 435 -20.15 8.83 -12.14
N SER A 436 -19.06 9.45 -11.71
CA SER A 436 -17.90 9.80 -12.55
C SER A 436 -16.63 9.14 -12.06
N LEU A 437 -15.74 8.77 -13.01
CA LEU A 437 -14.43 8.20 -12.74
C LEU A 437 -13.35 9.29 -12.76
N TYR A 438 -12.53 9.36 -11.72
CA TYR A 438 -11.41 10.32 -11.63
C TYR A 438 -10.08 9.58 -11.54
N ILE A 439 -9.10 10.09 -12.28
CA ILE A 439 -7.72 9.57 -12.33
C ILE A 439 -6.74 10.72 -12.13
N LEU A 440 -5.83 10.58 -11.15
CA LEU A 440 -4.75 11.52 -10.93
C LEU A 440 -3.45 10.95 -11.50
N THR A 441 -2.77 11.73 -12.36
CA THR A 441 -1.47 11.35 -12.91
C THR A 441 -0.33 11.92 -12.09
N GLU A 442 0.86 11.35 -12.23
CA GLU A 442 2.09 11.76 -11.54
C GLU A 442 2.38 13.26 -11.64
N ASN A 443 2.13 13.87 -12.79
CA ASN A 443 2.38 15.29 -13.02
C ASN A 443 1.23 16.19 -12.56
N SER A 444 0.43 15.72 -11.62
CA SER A 444 -0.73 16.42 -11.03
C SER A 444 -1.76 16.84 -12.09
N LYS A 445 -1.95 16.00 -13.11
CA LYS A 445 -3.03 16.15 -14.07
C LYS A 445 -4.20 15.29 -13.60
N ILE A 446 -5.34 15.92 -13.44
CA ILE A 446 -6.60 15.25 -13.13
C ILE A 446 -7.38 14.98 -14.40
N ILE A 447 -7.96 13.80 -14.50
CA ILE A 447 -8.81 13.38 -15.63
C ILE A 447 -10.11 12.86 -15.04
N GLY A 448 -11.23 13.39 -15.51
CA GLY A 448 -12.58 12.98 -15.14
C GLY A 448 -13.33 12.44 -16.34
N PHE A 449 -14.06 11.35 -16.15
CA PHE A 449 -14.86 10.66 -17.15
C PHE A 449 -16.30 10.50 -16.66
N ASN A 450 -17.25 10.55 -17.61
CA ASN A 450 -18.66 10.20 -17.42
C ASN A 450 -19.26 9.57 -18.66
#